data_78c75df7ff4cc66f8f7b90442a1f3f53
#
_entry.id   78c75df7ff4cc66f8f7b90442a1f3f53
#
_cell.length_a   1.000
_cell.length_b   1.000
_cell.length_c   1.000
_cell.angle_alpha   90.00
_cell.angle_beta   90.00
_cell.angle_gamma   90.00
#
_symmetry.space_group_name_H-M   'P 1'
#
loop_
_entity.id
_entity.type
_entity.pdbx_description
1 polymer ?
#
loop_
_entity_poly.entity_id
_entity_poly.type
_entity_poly.pdbx_seq_one_letter_code
_entity_poly.pdbx_strand_id
1 'polypeptide(L)'
;MKPPARERWAPDEGDDAAEGLPAAPVDDATSGIASLFAQRALTDPGASAFLPQAGSEAWSGRSEAAFTNAEAEMAVARLAARFAGLGLASRALFGVALPAGPEACLTIAALDRAGLTPCLIPLAWKPDQIGAVVENLGLAGVATQSRVGDLSPAMEWRDLAMRFFGLRFLAAFGPAVPDGFIDLDAAMTQPELSVPASDAAHDAPSAQAGYVALAMQDGEPVAWFRSWAAARAAAECFVAAAEIPAGQRLLTLLAQDDHRGLTTGLMAALISGCTLEAHGLFASDALTASLASDGPVRLVAPGWMETALARLDFPQNLCGVVLVHDAPVRFKAQTPLTHGVVDALAFGEIALLAQARDARGRFALSLDRAGEAAETLSVRRETDGRIQFRGIAAQAAPLDGRNPPIEADLWRDSGFVAEVFAGIVIGVTRIGAASL
;
A
#
# COMPACT_ATOMS: atom_id res chain seq x y z
N MET A 1 59.75 -6.14 -36.95
CA MET A 1 58.41 -6.74 -36.85
C MET A 1 57.40 -5.63 -36.83
N LYS A 2 56.63 -5.46 -37.88
CA LYS A 2 55.59 -4.45 -38.05
C LYS A 2 54.27 -5.03 -37.55
N PRO A 3 53.44 -4.30 -36.79
CA PRO A 3 52.12 -4.79 -36.39
C PRO A 3 51.13 -4.75 -37.56
N PRO A 4 50.12 -5.64 -37.60
CA PRO A 4 49.18 -5.72 -38.71
C PRO A 4 48.16 -4.57 -38.66
N ALA A 5 47.72 -4.17 -39.86
CA ALA A 5 46.77 -3.10 -40.09
C ALA A 5 45.38 -3.45 -39.56
N ARG A 6 44.74 -2.47 -38.91
CA ARG A 6 43.33 -2.51 -38.53
C ARG A 6 42.46 -2.27 -39.77
N GLU A 7 41.66 -3.24 -40.15
CA GLU A 7 40.56 -3.08 -41.09
C GLU A 7 39.50 -2.14 -40.53
N ARG A 8 39.13 -1.11 -41.29
CA ARG A 8 38.01 -0.21 -41.00
C ARG A 8 36.74 -0.89 -41.48
N TRP A 9 35.88 -1.13 -40.53
CA TRP A 9 34.52 -1.53 -40.84
C TRP A 9 33.70 -0.28 -41.23
N ALA A 10 33.11 -0.28 -42.44
CA ALA A 10 32.18 0.72 -42.91
C ALA A 10 30.75 0.23 -42.59
N PRO A 11 29.86 1.07 -42.08
CA PRO A 11 28.47 0.66 -41.92
C PRO A 11 27.76 0.67 -43.27
N ASP A 12 27.07 -0.42 -43.54
CA ASP A 12 26.16 -0.61 -44.67
C ASP A 12 24.89 0.23 -44.40
N GLU A 13 24.59 1.18 -45.29
CA GLU A 13 23.35 1.93 -45.31
C GLU A 13 22.23 1.05 -45.90
N GLY A 14 21.56 0.28 -45.04
CA GLY A 14 20.34 -0.43 -45.37
C GLY A 14 19.16 0.31 -44.78
N ASP A 15 18.39 0.97 -45.66
CA ASP A 15 17.06 1.51 -45.43
C ASP A 15 16.09 0.35 -45.15
N ASP A 16 15.79 0.08 -43.89
CA ASP A 16 14.66 -0.78 -43.51
C ASP A 16 13.78 -0.04 -42.51
N ALA A 17 12.61 0.35 -43.03
CA ALA A 17 11.48 0.89 -42.25
C ALA A 17 11.18 -0.09 -41.10
N ALA A 18 11.46 0.37 -39.87
CA ALA A 18 11.05 -0.33 -38.66
C ALA A 18 9.51 -0.31 -38.59
N GLU A 19 8.87 -1.33 -39.16
CA GLU A 19 7.49 -1.68 -38.77
C GLU A 19 7.51 -1.98 -37.28
N GLY A 20 6.84 -1.10 -36.50
CA GLY A 20 6.67 -1.25 -35.06
C GLY A 20 6.03 -2.60 -34.77
N LEU A 21 6.78 -3.49 -34.15
CA LEU A 21 6.23 -4.70 -33.56
C LEU A 21 5.13 -4.27 -32.56
N PRO A 22 3.91 -4.85 -32.67
CA PRO A 22 2.89 -4.62 -31.68
C PRO A 22 3.45 -5.05 -30.34
N ALA A 23 3.40 -4.15 -29.33
CA ALA A 23 3.75 -4.48 -27.97
C ALA A 23 2.98 -5.73 -27.57
N ALA A 24 3.69 -6.80 -27.19
CA ALA A 24 3.06 -7.99 -26.66
C ALA A 24 2.16 -7.57 -25.47
N PRO A 25 0.95 -8.16 -25.34
CA PRO A 25 0.11 -7.87 -24.19
C PRO A 25 0.89 -8.21 -22.94
N VAL A 26 1.17 -7.19 -22.12
CA VAL A 26 1.77 -7.38 -20.79
C VAL A 26 0.78 -8.24 -20.02
N ASP A 27 1.24 -9.39 -19.53
CA ASP A 27 0.41 -10.31 -18.76
C ASP A 27 0.02 -9.56 -17.46
N ASP A 28 -1.18 -9.01 -17.41
CA ASP A 28 -1.66 -8.02 -16.44
C ASP A 28 -1.67 -8.59 -15.01
N ALA A 29 -1.69 -9.93 -14.89
CA ALA A 29 -1.73 -10.65 -13.61
C ALA A 29 -0.38 -10.68 -12.87
N THR A 30 0.73 -10.41 -13.54
CA THR A 30 2.09 -10.48 -12.95
C THR A 30 2.70 -9.12 -12.67
N SER A 31 2.01 -8.04 -13.02
CA SER A 31 2.51 -6.68 -12.89
C SER A 31 2.54 -6.22 -11.44
N GLY A 32 3.72 -5.82 -10.92
CA GLY A 32 3.89 -5.23 -9.59
C GLY A 32 3.28 -3.83 -9.47
N ILE A 33 3.29 -3.27 -8.26
CA ILE A 33 2.77 -1.90 -8.03
C ILE A 33 3.52 -0.85 -8.86
N ALA A 34 4.82 -1.06 -9.10
CA ALA A 34 5.62 -0.16 -9.92
C ALA A 34 5.12 -0.04 -11.36
N SER A 35 4.50 -1.08 -11.92
CA SER A 35 3.90 -1.03 -13.26
C SER A 35 2.66 -0.14 -13.32
N LEU A 36 1.89 -0.03 -12.24
CA LEU A 36 0.75 0.87 -12.16
C LEU A 36 1.19 2.35 -12.22
N PHE A 37 2.31 2.69 -11.59
CA PHE A 37 2.90 4.03 -11.71
C PHE A 37 3.31 4.32 -13.16
N ALA A 38 4.03 3.41 -13.80
CA ALA A 38 4.43 3.54 -15.21
C ALA A 38 3.20 3.69 -16.13
N GLN A 39 2.17 2.87 -15.93
CA GLN A 39 0.93 2.95 -16.69
C GLN A 39 0.25 4.32 -16.53
N ARG A 40 0.15 4.83 -15.28
CA ARG A 40 -0.44 6.16 -15.01
C ARG A 40 0.35 7.27 -15.68
N ALA A 41 1.69 7.23 -15.62
CA ALA A 41 2.56 8.21 -16.27
C ALA A 41 2.43 8.19 -17.81
N LEU A 42 2.15 7.01 -18.40
CA LEU A 42 1.92 6.89 -19.84
C LEU A 42 0.53 7.38 -20.26
N THR A 43 -0.51 7.09 -19.44
CA THR A 43 -1.89 7.41 -19.82
C THR A 43 -2.26 8.85 -19.55
N ASP A 44 -1.78 9.42 -18.45
CA ASP A 44 -2.10 10.81 -18.04
C ASP A 44 -0.93 11.42 -17.26
N PRO A 45 0.18 11.77 -17.94
CA PRO A 45 1.41 12.22 -17.28
C PRO A 45 1.24 13.51 -16.46
N GLY A 46 0.35 14.39 -16.90
CA GLY A 46 0.13 15.71 -16.29
C GLY A 46 -0.89 15.69 -15.13
N ALA A 47 -1.66 14.63 -14.98
CA ALA A 47 -2.60 14.55 -13.86
C ALA A 47 -1.87 14.42 -12.53
N SER A 48 -2.48 14.96 -11.48
CA SER A 48 -1.95 14.88 -10.12
C SER A 48 -2.02 13.46 -9.59
N ALA A 49 -0.88 12.89 -9.19
CA ALA A 49 -0.78 11.61 -8.52
C ALA A 49 -0.93 11.76 -7.01
N PHE A 50 -0.19 12.71 -6.43
CA PHE A 50 -0.16 12.94 -4.99
C PHE A 50 -0.30 14.43 -4.66
N LEU A 51 -1.05 14.68 -3.58
CA LEU A 51 -1.05 15.96 -2.89
C LEU A 51 -0.44 15.80 -1.50
N PRO A 52 0.33 16.78 -1.01
CA PRO A 52 0.84 16.77 0.35
C PRO A 52 -0.28 17.06 1.34
N GLN A 53 -0.18 16.54 2.54
CA GLN A 53 -0.98 17.01 3.67
C GLN A 53 -0.62 18.46 4.00
N ALA A 54 -1.61 19.33 4.10
CA ALA A 54 -1.40 20.71 4.51
C ALA A 54 -0.73 20.80 5.89
N GLY A 55 0.30 21.61 6.03
CA GLY A 55 1.06 21.77 7.27
C GLY A 55 2.03 20.63 7.58
N SER A 56 2.24 19.70 6.64
CA SER A 56 3.17 18.57 6.84
C SER A 56 4.62 19.00 7.06
N GLU A 57 5.03 20.14 6.52
CA GLU A 57 6.37 20.69 6.74
C GLU A 57 6.68 20.91 8.23
N ALA A 58 5.70 21.29 9.03
CA ALA A 58 5.88 21.56 10.45
C ALA A 58 6.37 20.32 11.22
N TRP A 59 5.84 19.14 10.90
CA TRP A 59 6.20 17.92 11.60
C TRP A 59 7.25 17.07 10.87
N SER A 60 7.34 17.16 9.55
CA SER A 60 8.31 16.41 8.75
C SER A 60 9.64 17.16 8.56
N GLY A 61 9.60 18.49 8.60
CA GLY A 61 10.71 19.37 8.26
C GLY A 61 11.02 19.40 6.75
N ARG A 62 10.13 18.85 5.91
CA ARG A 62 10.26 18.79 4.44
C ARG A 62 9.23 19.71 3.81
N SER A 63 9.61 20.38 2.74
CA SER A 63 8.68 21.19 1.96
C SER A 63 7.55 20.33 1.38
N GLU A 64 6.35 20.85 1.45
CA GLU A 64 5.17 20.21 0.85
C GLU A 64 5.34 20.14 -0.67
N ALA A 65 5.27 18.94 -1.22
CA ALA A 65 5.42 18.71 -2.65
C ALA A 65 4.24 17.88 -3.19
N ALA A 66 3.59 18.43 -4.21
CA ALA A 66 2.67 17.66 -5.04
C ALA A 66 3.45 16.95 -6.15
N PHE A 67 2.92 15.84 -6.62
CA PHE A 67 3.50 15.09 -7.74
C PHE A 67 2.45 14.86 -8.81
N THR A 68 2.79 15.13 -10.05
CA THR A 68 2.10 14.58 -11.21
C THR A 68 2.42 13.10 -11.40
N ASN A 69 1.66 12.39 -12.24
CA ASN A 69 1.97 10.99 -12.55
C ASN A 69 3.38 10.83 -13.14
N ALA A 70 3.81 11.75 -14.01
CA ALA A 70 5.15 11.72 -14.59
C ALA A 70 6.24 11.95 -13.55
N GLU A 71 6.05 12.89 -12.62
CA GLU A 71 7.01 13.17 -11.55
C GLU A 71 7.07 12.03 -10.53
N ALA A 72 5.93 11.42 -10.19
CA ALA A 72 5.88 10.25 -9.31
C ALA A 72 6.62 9.06 -9.94
N GLU A 73 6.39 8.77 -11.22
CA GLU A 73 7.10 7.72 -11.95
C GLU A 73 8.61 7.97 -12.00
N MET A 74 9.03 9.20 -12.25
CA MET A 74 10.44 9.57 -12.24
C MET A 74 11.07 9.41 -10.84
N ALA A 75 10.36 9.79 -9.78
CA ALA A 75 10.81 9.58 -8.41
C ALA A 75 10.96 8.09 -8.07
N VAL A 76 9.96 7.27 -8.47
CA VAL A 76 10.01 5.80 -8.32
C VAL A 76 11.23 5.22 -9.06
N ALA A 77 11.48 5.64 -10.30
CA ALA A 77 12.61 5.15 -11.09
C ALA A 77 13.96 5.47 -10.42
N ARG A 78 14.14 6.70 -9.94
CA ARG A 78 15.38 7.14 -9.27
C ARG A 78 15.61 6.42 -7.95
N LEU A 79 14.59 6.32 -7.11
CA LEU A 79 14.67 5.58 -5.85
C LEU A 79 14.95 4.09 -6.11
N ALA A 80 14.30 3.48 -7.11
CA ALA A 80 14.54 2.09 -7.50
C ALA A 80 15.98 1.85 -7.95
N ALA A 81 16.56 2.75 -8.75
CA ALA A 81 17.97 2.69 -9.14
C ALA A 81 18.89 2.75 -7.91
N ARG A 82 18.58 3.58 -6.93
CA ARG A 82 19.32 3.66 -5.68
C ARG A 82 19.25 2.36 -4.88
N PHE A 83 18.05 1.78 -4.73
CA PHE A 83 17.86 0.51 -4.01
C PHE A 83 18.51 -0.67 -4.74
N ALA A 84 18.41 -0.75 -6.06
CA ALA A 84 19.07 -1.78 -6.86
C ALA A 84 20.60 -1.74 -6.72
N GLY A 85 21.17 -0.53 -6.59
CA GLY A 85 22.59 -0.31 -6.35
C GLY A 85 23.12 -0.84 -4.99
N LEU A 86 22.25 -1.29 -4.08
CA LEU A 86 22.65 -1.87 -2.79
C LEU A 86 23.18 -3.31 -2.93
N GLY A 87 22.99 -3.96 -4.09
CA GLY A 87 23.45 -5.33 -4.31
C GLY A 87 22.78 -6.37 -3.39
N LEU A 88 21.54 -6.11 -2.98
CA LEU A 88 20.74 -7.05 -2.19
C LEU A 88 20.26 -8.21 -3.07
N ALA A 89 20.05 -9.37 -2.45
CA ALA A 89 19.44 -10.50 -3.12
C ALA A 89 18.01 -10.14 -3.58
N SER A 90 17.59 -10.72 -4.72
CA SER A 90 16.20 -10.59 -5.18
C SER A 90 15.23 -11.01 -4.06
N ARG A 91 14.17 -10.23 -3.88
CA ARG A 91 13.14 -10.43 -2.83
C ARG A 91 13.64 -10.27 -1.40
N ALA A 92 14.84 -9.73 -1.17
CA ALA A 92 15.25 -9.37 0.18
C ALA A 92 14.22 -8.40 0.79
N LEU A 93 13.89 -8.61 2.06
CA LEU A 93 12.93 -7.77 2.78
C LEU A 93 13.57 -6.43 3.13
N PHE A 94 12.86 -5.36 2.78
CA PHE A 94 13.27 -4.00 3.10
C PHE A 94 12.13 -3.27 3.81
N GLY A 95 12.37 -2.81 5.03
CA GLY A 95 11.38 -2.14 5.85
C GLY A 95 10.96 -0.78 5.28
N VAL A 96 9.68 -0.48 5.37
CA VAL A 96 9.11 0.84 5.08
C VAL A 96 8.45 1.34 6.36
N ALA A 97 9.13 2.18 7.11
CA ALA A 97 8.71 2.79 8.36
C ALA A 97 8.54 4.30 8.15
N LEU A 98 7.53 4.67 7.36
CA LEU A 98 7.26 6.04 6.92
C LEU A 98 5.84 6.47 7.32
N PRO A 99 5.62 7.75 7.64
CA PRO A 99 4.29 8.30 7.77
C PRO A 99 3.50 8.13 6.46
N ALA A 100 2.17 8.12 6.53
CA ALA A 100 1.35 8.20 5.33
C ALA A 100 1.71 9.46 4.53
N GLY A 101 1.86 9.29 3.22
CA GLY A 101 2.24 10.37 2.33
C GLY A 101 2.88 9.87 1.03
N PRO A 102 3.24 10.79 0.15
CA PRO A 102 3.89 10.46 -1.12
C PRO A 102 5.15 9.61 -0.95
N GLU A 103 5.96 9.91 0.07
CA GLU A 103 7.24 9.23 0.32
C GLU A 103 7.07 7.74 0.59
N ALA A 104 6.07 7.36 1.39
CA ALA A 104 5.76 5.96 1.65
C ALA A 104 5.33 5.25 0.35
N CYS A 105 4.43 5.88 -0.41
CA CYS A 105 3.92 5.35 -1.67
C CYS A 105 5.03 5.14 -2.72
N LEU A 106 5.87 6.16 -2.91
CA LEU A 106 7.00 6.13 -3.84
C LEU A 106 8.04 5.09 -3.44
N THR A 107 8.32 4.97 -2.13
CA THR A 107 9.29 4.00 -1.61
C THR A 107 8.80 2.57 -1.81
N ILE A 108 7.52 2.27 -1.54
CA ILE A 108 6.93 0.94 -1.75
C ILE A 108 7.07 0.52 -3.23
N ALA A 109 6.72 1.42 -4.15
CA ALA A 109 6.84 1.15 -5.59
C ALA A 109 8.30 1.03 -6.05
N ALA A 110 9.20 1.83 -5.49
CA ALA A 110 10.63 1.80 -5.83
C ALA A 110 11.31 0.50 -5.37
N LEU A 111 10.95 -0.01 -4.19
CA LEU A 111 11.45 -1.30 -3.69
C LEU A 111 10.98 -2.45 -4.57
N ASP A 112 9.69 -2.46 -4.97
CA ASP A 112 9.15 -3.45 -5.91
C ASP A 112 9.89 -3.44 -7.24
N ARG A 113 10.10 -2.25 -7.83
CA ARG A 113 10.87 -2.06 -9.09
C ARG A 113 12.33 -2.50 -8.95
N ALA A 114 12.93 -2.32 -7.79
CA ALA A 114 14.28 -2.78 -7.49
C ALA A 114 14.38 -4.30 -7.26
N GLY A 115 13.28 -5.03 -7.36
CA GLY A 115 13.21 -6.47 -7.10
C GLY A 115 13.28 -6.85 -5.61
N LEU A 116 13.04 -5.89 -4.71
CA LEU A 116 12.98 -6.10 -3.27
C LEU A 116 11.53 -6.30 -2.81
N THR A 117 11.34 -6.84 -1.61
CA THR A 117 10.01 -6.98 -1.02
C THR A 117 9.81 -5.94 0.07
N PRO A 118 8.90 -4.96 -0.12
CA PRO A 118 8.57 -4.00 0.93
C PRO A 118 7.97 -4.70 2.16
N CYS A 119 8.50 -4.41 3.34
CA CYS A 119 7.93 -4.80 4.62
C CYS A 119 7.36 -3.56 5.30
N LEU A 120 6.03 -3.47 5.38
CA LEU A 120 5.32 -2.31 5.90
C LEU A 120 5.37 -2.33 7.42
N ILE A 121 5.98 -1.32 8.03
CA ILE A 121 6.21 -1.26 9.48
C ILE A 121 5.44 -0.09 10.07
N PRO A 122 4.43 -0.36 10.93
CA PRO A 122 3.68 0.70 11.58
C PRO A 122 4.56 1.58 12.47
N LEU A 123 4.52 2.89 12.25
CA LEU A 123 5.28 3.85 13.06
C LEU A 123 4.86 3.88 14.54
N ALA A 124 3.66 3.42 14.85
CA ALA A 124 3.16 3.36 16.21
C ALA A 124 3.75 2.21 17.05
N TRP A 125 4.51 1.31 16.42
CA TRP A 125 5.08 0.16 17.13
C TRP A 125 6.28 0.57 17.98
N LYS A 126 6.40 -0.11 19.12
CA LYS A 126 7.49 0.11 20.07
C LYS A 126 8.80 -0.52 19.58
N PRO A 127 9.96 -0.02 20.00
CA PRO A 127 11.27 -0.56 19.61
C PRO A 127 11.43 -2.08 19.84
N ASP A 128 10.85 -2.63 20.91
CA ASP A 128 10.92 -4.07 21.18
C ASP A 128 10.10 -4.89 20.16
N GLN A 129 8.94 -4.40 19.76
CA GLN A 129 8.11 -5.03 18.71
C GLN A 129 8.82 -4.99 17.36
N ILE A 130 9.42 -3.85 17.03
CA ILE A 130 10.21 -3.67 15.82
C ILE A 130 11.46 -4.56 15.87
N GLY A 131 12.14 -4.65 17.00
CA GLY A 131 13.30 -5.52 17.20
C GLY A 131 13.00 -6.99 16.91
N ALA A 132 11.85 -7.49 17.39
CA ALA A 132 11.39 -8.85 17.11
C ALA A 132 11.14 -9.08 15.60
N VAL A 133 10.59 -8.09 14.90
CA VAL A 133 10.39 -8.14 13.43
C VAL A 133 11.73 -8.19 12.70
N VAL A 134 12.67 -7.30 13.05
CA VAL A 134 14.00 -7.26 12.41
C VAL A 134 14.72 -8.60 12.55
N GLU A 135 14.69 -9.19 13.74
CA GLU A 135 15.35 -10.46 14.03
C GLU A 135 14.68 -11.64 13.30
N ASN A 136 13.36 -11.75 13.42
CA ASN A 136 12.61 -12.90 12.89
C ASN A 136 12.53 -12.91 11.37
N LEU A 137 12.44 -11.73 10.73
CA LEU A 137 12.29 -11.62 9.28
C LEU A 137 13.61 -11.42 8.54
N GLY A 138 14.68 -11.07 9.23
CA GLY A 138 15.97 -10.82 8.59
C GLY A 138 15.93 -9.61 7.64
N LEU A 139 15.38 -8.48 8.08
CA LEU A 139 15.34 -7.25 7.28
C LEU A 139 16.74 -6.84 6.85
N ALA A 140 16.93 -6.64 5.54
CA ALA A 140 18.22 -6.22 4.99
C ALA A 140 18.46 -4.70 5.12
N GLY A 141 17.39 -3.92 5.18
CA GLY A 141 17.44 -2.46 5.35
C GLY A 141 16.08 -1.88 5.72
N VAL A 142 16.04 -0.57 5.94
CA VAL A 142 14.82 0.18 6.23
C VAL A 142 14.88 1.57 5.62
N ALA A 143 13.74 2.03 5.09
CA ALA A 143 13.46 3.40 4.73
C ALA A 143 12.57 4.03 5.80
N THR A 144 12.99 5.18 6.31
CA THR A 144 12.29 5.90 7.39
C THR A 144 12.34 7.41 7.15
N GLN A 145 11.98 8.18 8.15
CA GLN A 145 12.06 9.63 8.15
C GLN A 145 13.00 10.12 9.26
N SER A 146 13.78 11.16 8.98
CA SER A 146 14.71 11.71 9.96
C SER A 146 13.99 12.35 11.15
N ARG A 147 12.79 12.93 10.88
CA ARG A 147 11.96 13.63 11.85
C ARG A 147 10.48 13.37 11.61
N VAL A 148 9.72 13.09 12.69
CA VAL A 148 8.26 13.03 12.72
C VAL A 148 7.77 13.74 13.98
N GLY A 149 7.37 15.00 13.87
CA GLY A 149 7.11 15.86 15.03
C GLY A 149 8.38 16.05 15.88
N ASP A 150 8.29 15.67 17.13
CA ASP A 150 9.42 15.68 18.07
C ASP A 150 10.23 14.38 18.09
N LEU A 151 9.78 13.37 17.33
CA LEU A 151 10.45 12.07 17.24
C LEU A 151 11.55 12.09 16.17
N SER A 152 12.56 11.25 16.36
CA SER A 152 13.67 11.02 15.43
C SER A 152 13.74 9.55 15.03
N PRO A 153 12.81 9.03 14.21
CA PRO A 153 12.75 7.61 13.86
C PRO A 153 14.06 7.07 13.28
N ALA A 154 14.78 7.87 12.49
CA ALA A 154 16.08 7.46 11.95
C ALA A 154 17.09 7.11 13.07
N MET A 155 17.07 7.82 14.19
CA MET A 155 17.96 7.52 15.31
C MET A 155 17.58 6.22 16.00
N GLU A 156 16.29 5.92 16.13
CA GLU A 156 15.81 4.66 16.69
C GLU A 156 16.22 3.47 15.80
N TRP A 157 16.10 3.62 14.47
CA TRP A 157 16.54 2.62 13.52
C TRP A 157 18.06 2.41 13.52
N ARG A 158 18.85 3.48 13.73
CA ARG A 158 20.29 3.35 13.90
C ARG A 158 20.64 2.53 15.14
N ASP A 159 19.95 2.78 16.25
CA ASP A 159 20.16 2.05 17.49
C ASP A 159 19.77 0.56 17.37
N LEU A 160 18.73 0.25 16.58
CA LEU A 160 18.38 -1.13 16.23
C LEU A 160 19.45 -1.79 15.34
N ALA A 161 19.98 -1.09 14.34
CA ALA A 161 21.02 -1.62 13.46
C ALA A 161 22.34 -1.95 14.22
N MET A 162 22.63 -1.24 15.30
CA MET A 162 23.77 -1.60 16.18
C MET A 162 23.54 -2.91 16.93
N ARG A 163 22.29 -3.34 17.10
CA ARG A 163 21.92 -4.60 17.78
C ARG A 163 21.74 -5.75 16.79
N PHE A 164 21.25 -5.47 15.58
CA PHE A 164 20.89 -6.46 14.57
C PHE A 164 21.74 -6.27 13.31
N PHE A 165 22.87 -6.97 13.23
CA PHE A 165 23.84 -6.83 12.12
C PHE A 165 23.30 -7.22 10.73
N GLY A 166 22.18 -7.94 10.67
CA GLY A 166 21.47 -8.21 9.41
C GLY A 166 20.88 -6.96 8.76
N LEU A 167 20.52 -5.95 9.55
CA LEU A 167 20.00 -4.66 9.12
C LEU A 167 21.16 -3.75 8.67
N ARG A 168 21.54 -3.88 7.40
CA ARG A 168 22.77 -3.28 6.86
C ARG A 168 22.58 -1.91 6.21
N PHE A 169 21.36 -1.64 5.72
CA PHE A 169 21.08 -0.43 4.95
C PHE A 169 20.01 0.41 5.64
N LEU A 170 20.38 1.61 5.97
CA LEU A 170 19.49 2.61 6.55
C LEU A 170 19.29 3.73 5.53
N ALA A 171 18.06 4.10 5.26
CA ALA A 171 17.70 5.16 4.34
C ALA A 171 16.67 6.09 5.00
N ALA A 172 16.76 7.38 4.77
CA ALA A 172 15.80 8.32 5.35
C ALA A 172 15.47 9.48 4.42
N PHE A 173 14.24 9.96 4.55
CA PHE A 173 13.81 11.26 4.08
C PHE A 173 13.95 12.30 5.19
N GLY A 174 14.05 13.58 4.80
CA GLY A 174 13.93 14.71 5.68
C GLY A 174 15.22 15.49 5.89
N PRO A 175 15.14 16.60 6.64
CA PRO A 175 16.30 17.42 6.89
C PRO A 175 17.27 16.69 7.83
N ALA A 176 18.55 16.99 7.66
CA ALA A 176 19.61 16.47 8.52
C ALA A 176 19.58 14.93 8.67
N VAL A 177 19.53 14.24 7.53
CA VAL A 177 19.68 12.77 7.49
C VAL A 177 20.97 12.38 8.21
N PRO A 178 20.92 11.45 9.20
CA PRO A 178 22.10 11.11 9.99
C PRO A 178 23.20 10.46 9.16
N ASP A 179 24.45 10.61 9.56
CA ASP A 179 25.60 9.95 8.95
C ASP A 179 25.39 8.42 8.91
N GLY A 180 25.73 7.82 7.79
CA GLY A 180 25.55 6.39 7.55
C GLY A 180 24.19 6.01 6.93
N PHE A 181 23.26 6.95 6.81
CA PHE A 181 22.02 6.77 6.09
C PHE A 181 22.17 7.16 4.62
N ILE A 182 21.35 6.51 3.79
CA ILE A 182 21.11 6.92 2.41
C ILE A 182 20.09 8.07 2.45
N ASP A 183 20.46 9.21 1.89
CA ASP A 183 19.58 10.35 1.73
C ASP A 183 18.63 10.09 0.55
N LEU A 184 17.34 9.86 0.86
CA LEU A 184 16.32 9.57 -0.14
C LEU A 184 15.82 10.82 -0.86
N ASP A 185 15.88 12.01 -0.24
CA ASP A 185 15.56 13.27 -0.91
C ASP A 185 16.60 13.58 -1.99
N ALA A 186 17.87 13.41 -1.66
CA ALA A 186 18.95 13.52 -2.64
C ALA A 186 18.81 12.48 -3.75
N ALA A 187 18.46 11.24 -3.42
CA ALA A 187 18.25 10.18 -4.40
C ALA A 187 17.13 10.49 -5.41
N MET A 188 16.03 11.12 -4.97
CA MET A 188 14.93 11.52 -5.86
C MET A 188 15.33 12.64 -6.84
N THR A 189 16.30 13.47 -6.49
CA THR A 189 16.71 14.64 -7.31
C THR A 189 17.88 14.32 -8.25
N GLN A 190 18.64 13.26 -8.00
CA GLN A 190 19.79 12.89 -8.82
C GLN A 190 19.34 12.39 -10.20
N PRO A 191 20.04 12.77 -11.30
CA PRO A 191 19.78 12.18 -12.59
C PRO A 191 20.00 10.67 -12.54
N GLU A 192 19.19 9.94 -13.29
CA GLU A 192 19.23 8.48 -13.35
C GLU A 192 20.66 7.98 -13.50
N LEU A 193 21.16 7.27 -12.50
CA LEU A 193 22.29 6.41 -12.70
C LEU A 193 21.79 5.35 -13.67
N SER A 194 22.41 5.26 -14.86
CA SER A 194 22.15 4.19 -15.81
C SER A 194 22.49 2.87 -15.12
N VAL A 195 21.54 2.32 -14.40
CA VAL A 195 21.66 0.95 -13.93
C VAL A 195 21.47 0.11 -15.18
N PRO A 196 22.48 -0.65 -15.64
CA PRO A 196 22.27 -1.61 -16.70
C PRO A 196 21.07 -2.46 -16.28
N ALA A 197 20.08 -2.59 -17.18
CA ALA A 197 18.97 -3.48 -16.95
C ALA A 197 19.59 -4.82 -16.52
N SER A 198 19.37 -5.19 -15.27
CA SER A 198 19.91 -6.45 -14.76
C SER A 198 19.08 -7.55 -15.41
N ASP A 199 19.64 -8.16 -16.46
CA ASP A 199 19.09 -9.37 -17.07
C ASP A 199 18.95 -10.51 -16.05
N ALA A 200 19.54 -10.36 -14.87
CA ALA A 200 19.49 -11.33 -13.78
C ALA A 200 18.13 -11.43 -13.06
N ALA A 201 17.20 -10.50 -13.29
CA ALA A 201 15.89 -10.52 -12.61
C ALA A 201 14.86 -11.43 -13.30
N HIS A 202 15.15 -11.96 -14.50
CA HIS A 202 14.17 -12.70 -15.31
C HIS A 202 14.29 -14.23 -15.23
N ASP A 203 15.35 -14.80 -14.66
CA ASP A 203 15.58 -16.26 -14.66
C ASP A 203 15.34 -16.98 -13.33
N ALA A 204 14.94 -16.30 -12.26
CA ALA A 204 14.50 -16.99 -11.07
C ALA A 204 13.04 -17.43 -11.23
N PRO A 205 12.70 -18.75 -11.05
CA PRO A 205 11.31 -19.17 -11.05
C PRO A 205 10.55 -18.34 -10.01
N SER A 206 9.53 -17.67 -10.48
CA SER A 206 8.79 -16.60 -9.88
C SER A 206 8.41 -16.81 -8.40
N ALA A 207 9.29 -16.43 -7.48
CA ALA A 207 8.78 -16.01 -6.19
C ALA A 207 7.85 -14.81 -6.46
N GLN A 208 6.58 -14.96 -6.14
CA GLN A 208 5.52 -14.02 -6.46
C GLN A 208 5.88 -12.64 -5.91
N ALA A 209 5.88 -11.59 -6.74
CA ALA A 209 6.11 -10.22 -6.30
C ALA A 209 4.99 -9.76 -5.37
N GLY A 210 5.34 -9.00 -4.31
CA GLY A 210 4.36 -8.60 -3.32
C GLY A 210 4.99 -7.78 -2.19
N TYR A 211 4.27 -7.68 -1.09
CA TYR A 211 4.69 -6.99 0.12
C TYR A 211 4.43 -7.84 1.36
N VAL A 212 5.07 -7.45 2.45
CA VAL A 212 4.81 -7.99 3.78
C VAL A 212 4.14 -6.91 4.61
N ALA A 213 2.97 -7.22 5.19
CA ALA A 213 2.32 -6.41 6.20
C ALA A 213 2.49 -7.07 7.57
N LEU A 214 2.45 -6.27 8.61
CA LEU A 214 2.63 -6.71 9.98
C LEU A 214 1.34 -6.52 10.76
N ALA A 215 0.93 -7.54 11.51
CA ALA A 215 -0.21 -7.48 12.40
C ALA A 215 0.17 -7.97 13.80
N MET A 216 -0.47 -7.42 14.83
CA MET A 216 -0.33 -7.95 16.19
C MET A 216 -1.33 -9.09 16.39
N GLN A 217 -0.83 -10.26 16.74
CA GLN A 217 -1.64 -11.41 17.09
C GLN A 217 -1.18 -11.97 18.44
N ASP A 218 -2.11 -12.02 19.39
CA ASP A 218 -1.85 -12.49 20.76
C ASP A 218 -0.65 -11.79 21.46
N GLY A 219 -0.42 -10.51 21.11
CA GLY A 219 0.66 -9.70 21.67
C GLY A 219 1.98 -9.78 20.91
N GLU A 220 2.08 -10.67 19.91
CA GLU A 220 3.29 -10.88 19.11
C GLU A 220 3.11 -10.36 17.68
N PRO A 221 4.17 -9.82 17.04
CA PRO A 221 4.12 -9.41 15.65
C PRO A 221 4.11 -10.62 14.72
N VAL A 222 3.13 -10.68 13.83
CA VAL A 222 3.00 -11.70 12.77
C VAL A 222 3.12 -11.02 11.42
N ALA A 223 3.97 -11.55 10.58
CA ALA A 223 4.16 -11.06 9.21
C ALA A 223 3.27 -11.82 8.23
N TRP A 224 2.63 -11.09 7.33
CA TRP A 224 1.74 -11.60 6.30
C TRP A 224 2.25 -11.19 4.92
N PHE A 225 2.54 -12.15 4.07
CA PHE A 225 2.86 -11.89 2.68
C PHE A 225 1.60 -11.82 1.84
N ARG A 226 1.54 -10.83 0.95
CA ARG A 226 0.48 -10.68 -0.07
C ARG A 226 1.12 -10.34 -1.41
N SER A 227 0.75 -11.08 -2.45
CA SER A 227 1.19 -10.74 -3.81
C SER A 227 0.54 -9.46 -4.33
N TRP A 228 1.21 -8.78 -5.27
CA TRP A 228 0.62 -7.59 -5.90
C TRP A 228 -0.65 -7.92 -6.68
N ALA A 229 -0.74 -9.11 -7.27
CA ALA A 229 -1.98 -9.58 -7.92
C ALA A 229 -3.14 -9.65 -6.92
N ALA A 230 -2.91 -10.19 -5.71
CA ALA A 230 -3.91 -10.24 -4.66
C ALA A 230 -4.27 -8.85 -4.11
N ALA A 231 -3.28 -7.96 -3.97
CA ALA A 231 -3.50 -6.59 -3.54
C ALA A 231 -4.33 -5.80 -4.58
N ARG A 232 -4.00 -5.96 -5.86
CA ARG A 232 -4.75 -5.35 -6.97
C ARG A 232 -6.19 -5.83 -6.99
N ALA A 233 -6.42 -7.14 -6.93
CA ALA A 233 -7.77 -7.71 -6.91
C ALA A 233 -8.60 -7.21 -5.72
N ALA A 234 -8.00 -7.08 -4.53
CA ALA A 234 -8.68 -6.52 -3.36
C ALA A 234 -9.05 -5.05 -3.56
N ALA A 235 -8.15 -4.25 -4.15
CA ALA A 235 -8.42 -2.85 -4.43
C ALA A 235 -9.43 -2.64 -5.56
N GLU A 236 -9.46 -3.48 -6.59
CA GLU A 236 -10.49 -3.48 -7.63
C GLU A 236 -11.88 -3.77 -7.05
N CYS A 237 -11.99 -4.78 -6.16
CA CYS A 237 -13.23 -5.04 -5.42
C CYS A 237 -13.65 -3.83 -4.58
N PHE A 238 -12.71 -3.17 -3.91
CA PHE A 238 -12.99 -1.98 -3.10
C PHE A 238 -13.43 -0.80 -3.96
N VAL A 239 -12.70 -0.48 -5.04
CA VAL A 239 -13.02 0.63 -5.95
C VAL A 239 -14.42 0.46 -6.56
N ALA A 240 -14.76 -0.77 -6.99
CA ALA A 240 -16.08 -1.10 -7.51
C ALA A 240 -17.20 -0.93 -6.46
N ALA A 241 -16.99 -1.45 -5.23
CA ALA A 241 -17.97 -1.35 -4.15
C ALA A 241 -18.17 0.07 -3.62
N ALA A 242 -17.11 0.88 -3.66
CA ALA A 242 -17.12 2.27 -3.24
C ALA A 242 -17.48 3.24 -4.38
N GLU A 243 -17.66 2.73 -5.62
CA GLU A 243 -18.00 3.51 -6.80
C GLU A 243 -17.08 4.72 -6.96
N ILE A 244 -15.74 4.49 -6.98
CA ILE A 244 -14.73 5.54 -7.04
C ILE A 244 -14.43 5.87 -8.53
N PRO A 245 -14.92 7.00 -9.07
CA PRO A 245 -14.61 7.37 -10.44
C PRO A 245 -13.23 8.03 -10.55
N ALA A 246 -12.66 7.99 -11.75
CA ALA A 246 -11.43 8.70 -12.06
C ALA A 246 -11.55 10.21 -11.84
N GLY A 247 -10.41 10.88 -11.59
CA GLY A 247 -10.33 12.33 -11.47
C GLY A 247 -10.84 12.90 -10.13
N GLN A 248 -11.29 12.06 -9.20
CA GLN A 248 -11.54 12.49 -7.82
C GLN A 248 -10.24 12.56 -7.03
N ARG A 249 -10.29 13.28 -5.92
CA ARG A 249 -9.27 13.23 -4.90
C ARG A 249 -9.68 12.22 -3.81
N LEU A 250 -8.82 11.27 -3.54
CA LEU A 250 -8.97 10.29 -2.46
C LEU A 250 -8.17 10.79 -1.25
N LEU A 251 -8.86 11.36 -0.27
CA LEU A 251 -8.28 11.83 0.97
C LEU A 251 -8.34 10.70 2.01
N THR A 252 -7.19 10.20 2.45
CA THR A 252 -7.15 9.10 3.41
C THR A 252 -6.49 9.50 4.73
N LEU A 253 -7.12 9.07 5.82
CA LEU A 253 -6.59 9.18 7.18
C LEU A 253 -6.00 7.85 7.68
N LEU A 254 -5.85 6.85 6.78
CA LEU A 254 -5.18 5.59 7.09
C LEU A 254 -3.73 5.63 6.58
N ALA A 255 -2.83 5.09 7.39
CA ALA A 255 -1.45 4.85 6.96
C ALA A 255 -1.42 3.73 5.90
N GLN A 256 -0.40 3.76 5.03
CA GLN A 256 -0.15 2.71 4.03
C GLN A 256 0.77 1.62 4.60
N ASP A 257 0.62 1.31 5.88
CA ASP A 257 1.46 0.38 6.63
C ASP A 257 0.80 -0.98 6.90
N ASP A 258 -0.42 -1.17 6.38
CA ASP A 258 -1.16 -2.45 6.44
C ASP A 258 -1.99 -2.68 5.17
N HIS A 259 -2.67 -3.84 5.11
CA HIS A 259 -3.55 -4.18 3.99
C HIS A 259 -4.69 -3.17 3.79
N ARG A 260 -5.26 -2.62 4.87
CA ARG A 260 -6.37 -1.66 4.82
C ARG A 260 -5.96 -0.37 4.12
N GLY A 261 -4.90 0.25 4.65
CA GLY A 261 -4.41 1.52 4.14
C GLY A 261 -3.87 1.41 2.72
N LEU A 262 -3.14 0.33 2.41
CA LEU A 262 -2.63 0.11 1.07
C LEU A 262 -3.77 -0.12 0.06
N THR A 263 -4.77 -0.96 0.39
CA THR A 263 -5.89 -1.29 -0.49
C THR A 263 -6.82 -0.11 -0.71
N THR A 264 -7.22 0.59 0.36
CA THR A 264 -8.20 1.70 0.28
C THR A 264 -7.57 3.06 -0.05
N GLY A 265 -6.24 3.16 0.00
CA GLY A 265 -5.46 4.35 -0.31
C GLY A 265 -4.71 4.21 -1.64
N LEU A 266 -3.42 3.83 -1.57
CA LEU A 266 -2.52 3.84 -2.73
C LEU A 266 -3.02 3.00 -3.90
N MET A 267 -3.37 1.72 -3.66
CA MET A 267 -3.83 0.84 -4.73
C MET A 267 -5.13 1.33 -5.35
N ALA A 268 -6.09 1.78 -4.52
CA ALA A 268 -7.34 2.33 -5.02
C ALA A 268 -7.11 3.58 -5.88
N ALA A 269 -6.22 4.49 -5.48
CA ALA A 269 -5.90 5.70 -6.24
C ALA A 269 -5.26 5.36 -7.58
N LEU A 270 -4.28 4.44 -7.61
CA LEU A 270 -3.61 4.03 -8.85
C LEU A 270 -4.58 3.36 -9.83
N ILE A 271 -5.46 2.48 -9.34
CA ILE A 271 -6.42 1.73 -10.17
C ILE A 271 -7.52 2.66 -10.70
N SER A 272 -8.10 3.48 -9.84
CA SER A 272 -9.20 4.38 -10.24
C SER A 272 -8.75 5.61 -11.03
N GLY A 273 -7.47 5.97 -10.94
CA GLY A 273 -6.95 7.21 -11.51
C GLY A 273 -7.31 8.46 -10.70
N CYS A 274 -7.44 8.29 -9.39
CA CYS A 274 -7.63 9.36 -8.43
C CYS A 274 -6.30 9.99 -8.03
N THR A 275 -6.34 11.24 -7.60
CA THR A 275 -5.25 11.87 -6.86
C THR A 275 -5.30 11.41 -5.41
N LEU A 276 -4.19 10.90 -4.87
CA LEU A 276 -4.10 10.50 -3.47
C LEU A 276 -3.61 11.67 -2.60
N GLU A 277 -4.33 11.96 -1.53
CA GLU A 277 -3.89 12.82 -0.44
C GLU A 277 -3.94 11.99 0.85
N ALA A 278 -2.77 11.64 1.39
CA ALA A 278 -2.67 10.80 2.58
C ALA A 278 -2.12 11.61 3.76
N HIS A 279 -2.83 11.57 4.90
CA HIS A 279 -2.45 12.31 6.09
C HIS A 279 -1.59 11.43 7.01
N GLY A 280 -0.33 11.83 7.20
CA GLY A 280 0.65 11.12 8.02
C GLY A 280 0.44 11.30 9.51
N LEU A 281 0.23 12.53 9.96
CA LEU A 281 -0.19 12.84 11.32
C LEU A 281 -1.55 13.52 11.28
N PHE A 282 -2.47 13.01 12.09
CA PHE A 282 -3.80 13.61 12.16
C PHE A 282 -3.73 15.03 12.75
N ALA A 283 -4.26 15.99 12.00
CA ALA A 283 -4.46 17.36 12.40
C ALA A 283 -5.85 17.83 11.91
N SER A 284 -6.69 18.31 12.80
CA SER A 284 -8.04 18.75 12.46
C SER A 284 -8.07 19.89 11.45
N ASP A 285 -7.12 20.82 11.59
CA ASP A 285 -7.02 21.98 10.70
C ASP A 285 -6.56 21.57 9.29
N ALA A 286 -5.62 20.62 9.21
CA ALA A 286 -5.20 20.03 7.93
C ALA A 286 -6.38 19.30 7.26
N LEU A 287 -7.13 18.48 8.00
CA LEU A 287 -8.32 17.80 7.47
C LEU A 287 -9.36 18.81 6.95
N THR A 288 -9.63 19.86 7.72
CA THR A 288 -10.57 20.90 7.33
C THR A 288 -10.10 21.64 6.06
N ALA A 289 -8.83 21.99 5.98
CA ALA A 289 -8.23 22.63 4.82
C ALA A 289 -8.31 21.72 3.58
N SER A 290 -7.98 20.44 3.72
CA SER A 290 -8.07 19.45 2.65
C SER A 290 -9.49 19.25 2.15
N LEU A 291 -10.47 19.16 3.04
CA LEU A 291 -11.88 19.05 2.66
C LEU A 291 -12.40 20.32 1.95
N ALA A 292 -11.93 21.50 2.35
CA ALA A 292 -12.33 22.79 1.75
C ALA A 292 -11.66 23.08 0.39
N SER A 293 -10.64 22.30 -0.01
CA SER A 293 -9.95 22.51 -1.30
C SER A 293 -10.86 22.17 -2.48
N ASP A 294 -10.60 22.79 -3.62
CA ASP A 294 -11.39 22.63 -4.84
C ASP A 294 -11.40 21.18 -5.36
N GLY A 295 -12.47 20.85 -6.07
CA GLY A 295 -12.68 19.58 -6.75
C GLY A 295 -13.35 18.50 -5.89
N PRO A 296 -13.86 17.45 -6.53
CA PRO A 296 -14.57 16.36 -5.86
C PRO A 296 -13.62 15.56 -4.96
N VAL A 297 -14.00 15.33 -3.71
CA VAL A 297 -13.21 14.58 -2.73
C VAL A 297 -14.00 13.42 -2.16
N ARG A 298 -13.35 12.29 -1.96
CA ARG A 298 -13.83 11.15 -1.17
C ARG A 298 -12.95 10.95 0.04
N LEU A 299 -13.55 10.93 1.21
CA LEU A 299 -12.84 10.74 2.48
C LEU A 299 -12.79 9.25 2.82
N VAL A 300 -11.59 8.75 3.11
CA VAL A 300 -11.37 7.41 3.68
C VAL A 300 -10.87 7.60 5.12
N ALA A 301 -11.61 7.09 6.08
CA ALA A 301 -11.32 7.30 7.50
C ALA A 301 -11.48 6.00 8.31
N PRO A 302 -10.78 5.84 9.43
CA PRO A 302 -11.05 4.75 10.36
C PRO A 302 -12.49 4.78 10.86
N GLY A 303 -13.15 3.61 10.95
CA GLY A 303 -14.56 3.51 11.33
C GLY A 303 -14.90 4.10 12.71
N TRP A 304 -13.91 4.08 13.63
CA TRP A 304 -14.12 4.69 14.96
C TRP A 304 -14.28 6.22 14.92
N MET A 305 -13.90 6.87 13.83
CA MET A 305 -14.07 8.32 13.65
C MET A 305 -15.51 8.72 13.28
N GLU A 306 -16.42 7.81 12.96
CA GLU A 306 -17.77 8.10 12.48
C GLU A 306 -18.49 9.14 13.33
N THR A 307 -18.46 8.99 14.67
CA THR A 307 -19.13 9.94 15.59
C THR A 307 -18.51 11.34 15.55
N ALA A 308 -17.21 11.44 15.34
CA ALA A 308 -16.53 12.73 15.22
C ALA A 308 -16.85 13.37 13.86
N LEU A 309 -16.81 12.59 12.79
CA LEU A 309 -17.13 13.03 11.43
C LEU A 309 -18.58 13.52 11.31
N ALA A 310 -19.53 12.87 12.00
CA ALA A 310 -20.94 13.27 11.99
C ALA A 310 -21.20 14.66 12.61
N ARG A 311 -20.21 15.25 13.28
CA ARG A 311 -20.29 16.59 13.88
C ARG A 311 -19.68 17.68 12.99
N LEU A 312 -19.06 17.27 11.87
CA LEU A 312 -18.46 18.21 10.92
C LEU A 312 -19.51 18.69 9.91
N ASP A 313 -19.46 19.96 9.59
CA ASP A 313 -20.15 20.51 8.45
C ASP A 313 -19.32 20.22 7.19
N PHE A 314 -19.68 19.17 6.48
CA PHE A 314 -18.97 18.79 5.28
C PHE A 314 -19.26 19.75 4.12
N PRO A 315 -18.23 20.08 3.32
CA PRO A 315 -18.40 20.91 2.14
C PRO A 315 -19.12 20.14 1.02
N GLN A 316 -19.71 20.89 0.06
CA GLN A 316 -20.51 20.31 -1.02
C GLN A 316 -19.70 19.45 -2.01
N ASN A 317 -18.39 19.63 -2.07
CA ASN A 317 -17.50 18.84 -2.92
C ASN A 317 -17.15 17.46 -2.34
N LEU A 318 -17.57 17.14 -1.10
CA LEU A 318 -17.43 15.80 -0.55
C LEU A 318 -18.43 14.85 -1.21
N CYS A 319 -17.92 13.93 -2.02
CA CYS A 319 -18.74 12.97 -2.78
C CYS A 319 -19.17 11.75 -1.97
N GLY A 320 -18.50 11.46 -0.86
CA GLY A 320 -18.83 10.34 0.03
C GLY A 320 -17.74 10.05 1.04
N VAL A 321 -18.08 9.22 2.01
CA VAL A 321 -17.19 8.79 3.10
C VAL A 321 -17.05 7.27 3.07
N VAL A 322 -15.82 6.80 3.15
CA VAL A 322 -15.52 5.39 3.39
C VAL A 322 -15.07 5.23 4.84
N LEU A 323 -15.74 4.39 5.58
CA LEU A 323 -15.37 4.04 6.96
C LEU A 323 -14.72 2.66 6.97
N VAL A 324 -13.45 2.62 7.31
CA VAL A 324 -12.66 1.38 7.34
C VAL A 324 -12.63 0.83 8.76
N HIS A 325 -13.20 -0.33 8.93
CA HIS A 325 -13.27 -1.07 10.19
C HIS A 325 -12.27 -2.23 10.18
N ASP A 326 -11.81 -2.62 11.35
CA ASP A 326 -10.96 -3.80 11.54
C ASP A 326 -11.64 -4.80 12.47
N ALA A 327 -11.67 -6.05 12.07
CA ALA A 327 -12.19 -7.12 12.90
C ALA A 327 -11.15 -7.52 13.98
N PRO A 328 -11.57 -7.73 15.25
CA PRO A 328 -12.94 -7.80 15.73
C PRO A 328 -13.61 -6.43 15.89
N VAL A 329 -14.87 -6.34 15.55
CA VAL A 329 -15.65 -5.10 15.64
C VAL A 329 -17.10 -5.37 16.03
N ARG A 330 -17.66 -4.48 16.84
CA ARG A 330 -19.09 -4.45 17.12
C ARG A 330 -19.67 -3.17 16.55
N PHE A 331 -20.63 -3.31 15.64
CA PHE A 331 -21.30 -2.16 15.04
C PHE A 331 -22.29 -1.59 16.03
N LYS A 332 -22.08 -0.34 16.42
CA LYS A 332 -23.02 0.42 17.25
C LYS A 332 -24.13 0.99 16.35
N ALA A 333 -25.24 1.41 16.95
CA ALA A 333 -26.24 2.22 16.26
C ALA A 333 -25.53 3.43 15.63
N GLN A 334 -25.68 3.55 14.32
CA GLN A 334 -24.89 4.48 13.52
C GLN A 334 -25.41 5.91 13.68
N THR A 335 -24.49 6.86 13.69
CA THR A 335 -24.81 8.27 13.59
C THR A 335 -25.04 8.60 12.12
N PRO A 336 -26.18 9.19 11.72
CA PRO A 336 -26.41 9.50 10.33
C PRO A 336 -25.40 10.53 9.84
N LEU A 337 -24.62 10.16 8.81
CA LEU A 337 -23.84 11.09 8.02
C LEU A 337 -24.74 11.61 6.88
N THR A 338 -24.59 12.88 6.52
CA THR A 338 -25.39 13.52 5.46
C THR A 338 -24.98 13.07 4.06
N HIS A 339 -23.82 12.40 3.91
CA HIS A 339 -23.26 11.91 2.67
C HIS A 339 -23.37 10.40 2.56
N GLY A 340 -23.29 9.88 1.36
CA GLY A 340 -23.23 8.43 1.13
C GLY A 340 -22.04 7.80 1.84
N VAL A 341 -22.30 6.72 2.57
CA VAL A 341 -21.29 6.00 3.34
C VAL A 341 -21.06 4.62 2.76
N VAL A 342 -19.81 4.26 2.58
CA VAL A 342 -19.36 2.90 2.31
C VAL A 342 -18.63 2.39 3.54
N ASP A 343 -19.08 1.27 4.09
CA ASP A 343 -18.34 0.59 5.14
C ASP A 343 -17.41 -0.45 4.49
N ALA A 344 -16.12 -0.39 4.83
CA ALA A 344 -15.11 -1.37 4.46
C ALA A 344 -14.67 -2.11 5.73
N LEU A 345 -14.85 -3.42 5.77
CA LEU A 345 -14.47 -4.26 6.91
C LEU A 345 -13.29 -5.14 6.53
N ALA A 346 -12.18 -4.95 7.21
CA ALA A 346 -11.01 -5.82 7.11
C ALA A 346 -11.09 -6.97 8.12
N PHE A 347 -10.74 -8.15 7.65
CA PHE A 347 -10.60 -9.37 8.45
C PHE A 347 -9.10 -9.64 8.65
N GLY A 348 -8.47 -8.78 9.44
CA GLY A 348 -7.02 -8.71 9.57
C GLY A 348 -6.34 -8.55 8.21
N GLU A 349 -5.24 -9.28 7.99
CA GLU A 349 -4.51 -9.28 6.72
C GLU A 349 -5.11 -10.22 5.67
N ILE A 350 -6.26 -10.87 5.90
CA ILE A 350 -6.82 -11.90 5.00
C ILE A 350 -7.64 -11.28 3.88
N ALA A 351 -8.64 -10.47 4.21
CA ALA A 351 -9.57 -9.92 3.23
C ALA A 351 -10.15 -8.58 3.68
N LEU A 352 -10.65 -7.82 2.71
CA LEU A 352 -11.40 -6.58 2.92
C LEU A 352 -12.70 -6.66 2.13
N LEU A 353 -13.83 -6.48 2.83
CA LEU A 353 -15.15 -6.40 2.22
C LEU A 353 -15.65 -4.97 2.31
N ALA A 354 -16.12 -4.41 1.20
CA ALA A 354 -16.71 -3.09 1.17
C ALA A 354 -18.16 -3.13 0.65
N GLN A 355 -19.01 -2.30 1.24
CA GLN A 355 -20.41 -2.18 0.82
C GLN A 355 -20.98 -0.83 1.23
N ALA A 356 -21.75 -0.22 0.31
CA ALA A 356 -22.52 0.97 0.62
C ALA A 356 -23.63 0.65 1.64
N ARG A 357 -23.90 1.61 2.53
CA ARG A 357 -25.03 1.52 3.47
C ARG A 357 -26.35 1.48 2.72
N ASP A 358 -27.37 0.92 3.35
CA ASP A 358 -28.72 0.92 2.79
C ASP A 358 -29.33 2.35 2.76
N ALA A 359 -30.47 2.49 2.11
CA ALA A 359 -31.15 3.78 1.99
C ALA A 359 -31.56 4.41 3.33
N ARG A 360 -31.46 3.66 4.43
CA ARG A 360 -31.68 4.15 5.80
C ARG A 360 -30.38 4.47 6.54
N GLY A 361 -29.25 4.42 5.84
CA GLY A 361 -27.90 4.65 6.39
C GLY A 361 -27.42 3.53 7.33
N ARG A 362 -27.98 2.32 7.23
CA ARG A 362 -27.60 1.20 8.09
C ARG A 362 -26.51 0.36 7.44
N PHE A 363 -25.62 -0.14 8.25
CA PHE A 363 -24.63 -1.14 7.87
C PHE A 363 -25.34 -2.37 7.25
N ALA A 364 -24.92 -2.73 6.05
CA ALA A 364 -25.62 -3.74 5.23
C ALA A 364 -24.66 -4.82 4.69
N LEU A 365 -23.53 -5.10 5.38
CA LEU A 365 -22.54 -6.03 4.89
C LEU A 365 -23.15 -7.43 4.69
N SER A 366 -23.08 -7.92 3.45
CA SER A 366 -23.47 -9.29 3.10
C SER A 366 -22.27 -10.22 3.24
N LEU A 367 -22.46 -11.31 4.01
CA LEU A 367 -21.49 -12.39 4.17
C LEU A 367 -21.86 -13.64 3.31
N ASP A 368 -22.77 -13.49 2.38
CA ASP A 368 -23.12 -14.53 1.41
C ASP A 368 -23.03 -13.89 0.02
N ARG A 369 -21.81 -13.80 -0.51
CA ARG A 369 -21.54 -13.33 -1.87
C ARG A 369 -20.95 -14.47 -2.68
N ALA A 370 -21.77 -15.08 -3.52
CA ALA A 370 -21.39 -16.00 -4.57
C ALA A 370 -21.95 -15.45 -5.88
N GLY A 371 -21.10 -14.98 -6.79
CA GLY A 371 -21.52 -14.41 -8.07
C GLY A 371 -20.38 -14.45 -9.09
N GLU A 372 -20.52 -13.80 -10.24
CA GLU A 372 -19.49 -13.74 -11.29
C GLU A 372 -18.16 -13.12 -10.81
N ALA A 373 -18.18 -12.28 -9.77
CA ALA A 373 -16.98 -11.84 -9.03
C ALA A 373 -16.41 -12.91 -8.07
N ALA A 374 -16.96 -14.13 -8.09
CA ALA A 374 -16.59 -15.22 -7.18
C ALA A 374 -15.14 -15.68 -7.33
N GLU A 375 -14.55 -15.49 -8.50
CA GLU A 375 -13.13 -15.79 -8.74
C GLU A 375 -12.21 -14.76 -8.06
N THR A 376 -12.67 -13.49 -7.97
CA THR A 376 -11.89 -12.43 -7.34
C THR A 376 -12.01 -12.45 -5.83
N LEU A 377 -13.24 -12.45 -5.29
CA LEU A 377 -13.51 -12.52 -3.85
C LEU A 377 -14.89 -13.08 -3.56
N SER A 378 -14.92 -14.26 -2.95
CA SER A 378 -16.13 -14.85 -2.39
C SER A 378 -16.04 -14.86 -0.88
N VAL A 379 -17.19 -14.66 -0.24
CA VAL A 379 -17.35 -14.80 1.20
C VAL A 379 -18.56 -15.67 1.51
N ARG A 380 -18.44 -16.54 2.50
CA ARG A 380 -19.57 -17.29 3.05
C ARG A 380 -19.51 -17.33 4.57
N ARG A 381 -20.66 -17.46 5.18
CA ARG A 381 -20.83 -17.73 6.59
C ARG A 381 -21.30 -19.18 6.79
N GLU A 382 -20.57 -19.93 7.56
CA GLU A 382 -20.92 -21.29 7.96
C GLU A 382 -22.08 -21.28 8.97
N THR A 383 -22.68 -22.45 9.22
CA THR A 383 -23.81 -22.61 10.15
C THR A 383 -23.45 -22.28 11.61
N ASP A 384 -22.20 -22.41 11.97
CA ASP A 384 -21.65 -22.03 13.28
C ASP A 384 -21.21 -20.56 13.36
N GLY A 385 -21.48 -19.79 12.30
CA GLY A 385 -21.17 -18.36 12.20
C GLY A 385 -19.75 -18.05 11.72
N ARG A 386 -18.88 -19.03 11.48
CA ARG A 386 -17.53 -18.81 10.96
C ARG A 386 -17.59 -18.19 9.57
N ILE A 387 -16.65 -17.26 9.34
CA ILE A 387 -16.55 -16.54 8.08
C ILE A 387 -15.38 -17.14 7.29
N GLN A 388 -15.64 -17.49 6.05
CA GLN A 388 -14.65 -18.04 5.13
C GLN A 388 -14.56 -17.20 3.87
N PHE A 389 -13.35 -17.11 3.32
CA PHE A 389 -13.04 -16.40 2.09
C PHE A 389 -12.44 -17.34 1.04
N ARG A 390 -12.68 -17.02 -0.24
CA ARG A 390 -12.08 -17.64 -1.40
C ARG A 390 -11.83 -16.57 -2.46
N GLY A 391 -10.85 -16.78 -3.33
CA GLY A 391 -10.50 -15.91 -4.44
C GLY A 391 -9.15 -15.23 -4.26
N ILE A 392 -8.65 -14.64 -5.35
CA ILE A 392 -7.33 -14.04 -5.41
C ILE A 392 -7.17 -12.89 -4.39
N ALA A 393 -8.21 -12.07 -4.19
CA ALA A 393 -8.19 -10.94 -3.26
C ALA A 393 -8.02 -11.35 -1.78
N ALA A 394 -8.29 -12.62 -1.44
CA ALA A 394 -8.10 -13.17 -0.10
C ALA A 394 -6.78 -13.95 0.07
N GLN A 395 -5.90 -13.91 -0.93
CA GLN A 395 -4.60 -14.60 -0.88
C GLN A 395 -3.58 -13.80 -0.07
N ALA A 396 -3.51 -14.05 1.23
CA ALA A 396 -2.43 -13.62 2.10
C ALA A 396 -1.96 -14.80 2.95
N ALA A 397 -0.67 -14.96 3.15
CA ALA A 397 -0.09 -16.05 3.93
C ALA A 397 0.77 -15.53 5.07
N PRO A 398 0.70 -16.12 6.27
CA PRO A 398 1.70 -15.88 7.29
C PRO A 398 3.10 -16.23 6.76
N LEU A 399 4.06 -15.36 7.02
CA LEU A 399 5.44 -15.54 6.57
C LEU A 399 6.24 -16.36 7.62
N ASP A 400 5.74 -17.52 7.98
CA ASP A 400 6.35 -18.40 8.99
C ASP A 400 7.15 -19.57 8.38
N GLY A 401 7.24 -19.62 7.05
CA GLY A 401 7.92 -20.67 6.30
C GLY A 401 7.25 -22.05 6.35
N ARG A 402 6.10 -22.17 7.01
CA ARG A 402 5.39 -23.45 7.24
C ARG A 402 4.18 -23.65 6.34
N ASN A 403 3.67 -22.57 5.75
CA ASN A 403 2.45 -22.62 4.96
C ASN A 403 2.76 -22.69 3.46
N PRO A 404 2.15 -23.64 2.72
CA PRO A 404 2.24 -23.68 1.27
C PRO A 404 1.58 -22.44 0.65
N PRO A 405 1.87 -22.13 -0.61
CA PRO A 405 1.15 -21.11 -1.36
C PRO A 405 -0.36 -21.34 -1.26
N ILE A 406 -1.11 -20.27 -1.01
CA ILE A 406 -2.56 -20.40 -0.87
C ILE A 406 -3.15 -20.48 -2.27
N GLU A 407 -3.82 -21.59 -2.56
CA GLU A 407 -4.59 -21.76 -3.79
C GLU A 407 -5.85 -20.88 -3.74
N ALA A 408 -6.09 -20.11 -4.82
CA ALA A 408 -7.23 -19.19 -4.90
C ALA A 408 -8.58 -19.88 -4.77
N ASP A 409 -8.64 -21.17 -5.17
CA ASP A 409 -9.88 -21.93 -5.23
C ASP A 409 -10.33 -22.55 -3.91
N LEU A 410 -9.49 -22.48 -2.89
CA LEU A 410 -9.81 -23.06 -1.58
C LEU A 410 -10.49 -22.06 -0.65
N TRP A 411 -11.54 -22.54 0.05
CA TRP A 411 -12.14 -21.78 1.12
C TRP A 411 -11.22 -21.73 2.33
N ARG A 412 -10.97 -20.53 2.81
CA ARG A 412 -10.09 -20.26 3.92
C ARG A 412 -10.87 -19.70 5.09
N ASP A 413 -10.66 -20.25 6.28
CA ASP A 413 -11.19 -19.71 7.53
C ASP A 413 -10.51 -18.36 7.84
N SER A 414 -11.31 -17.37 8.15
CA SER A 414 -10.81 -16.03 8.49
C SER A 414 -10.30 -15.92 9.92
N GLY A 415 -10.60 -16.89 10.78
CA GLY A 415 -10.39 -16.80 12.22
C GLY A 415 -11.46 -15.97 12.95
N PHE A 416 -12.55 -15.58 12.25
CA PHE A 416 -13.62 -14.75 12.80
C PHE A 416 -15.00 -15.40 12.68
N VAL A 417 -15.89 -15.00 13.61
CA VAL A 417 -17.30 -15.41 13.67
C VAL A 417 -18.17 -14.17 13.55
N ALA A 418 -19.21 -14.22 12.73
CA ALA A 418 -20.18 -13.15 12.60
C ALA A 418 -21.29 -13.27 13.66
N GLU A 419 -21.57 -12.17 14.35
CA GLU A 419 -22.75 -11.98 15.16
C GLU A 419 -23.87 -11.41 14.27
N VAL A 420 -24.97 -12.13 14.10
CA VAL A 420 -26.07 -11.74 13.24
C VAL A 420 -27.36 -11.62 14.06
N PHE A 421 -28.07 -10.50 13.91
CA PHE A 421 -29.39 -10.28 14.47
C PHE A 421 -30.37 -9.88 13.36
N ALA A 422 -31.50 -10.58 13.28
CA ALA A 422 -32.51 -10.37 12.23
C ALA A 422 -31.95 -10.32 10.80
N GLY A 423 -30.93 -11.15 10.48
CA GLY A 423 -30.29 -11.22 9.18
C GLY A 423 -29.22 -10.13 8.91
N ILE A 424 -28.99 -9.24 9.86
CA ILE A 424 -28.01 -8.16 9.76
C ILE A 424 -26.78 -8.51 10.62
N VAL A 425 -25.58 -8.32 10.07
CA VAL A 425 -24.32 -8.46 10.81
C VAL A 425 -24.23 -7.29 11.81
N ILE A 426 -24.22 -7.59 13.10
CA ILE A 426 -24.11 -6.61 14.18
C ILE A 426 -22.73 -6.57 14.81
N GLY A 427 -21.89 -7.55 14.49
CA GLY A 427 -20.53 -7.62 14.97
C GLY A 427 -19.76 -8.78 14.33
N VAL A 428 -18.45 -8.73 14.51
CA VAL A 428 -17.50 -9.78 14.13
C VAL A 428 -16.54 -9.96 15.29
N THR A 429 -16.41 -11.20 15.76
CA THR A 429 -15.53 -11.56 16.88
C THR A 429 -14.48 -12.57 16.44
N ARG A 430 -13.35 -12.65 17.15
CA ARG A 430 -12.30 -13.63 16.88
C ARG A 430 -12.70 -14.99 17.48
N ILE A 431 -12.41 -16.09 16.77
CA ILE A 431 -12.61 -17.45 17.27
C ILE A 431 -11.70 -17.65 18.51
N GLY A 432 -12.28 -18.15 19.59
CA GLY A 432 -11.56 -18.40 20.85
C GLY A 432 -11.38 -17.18 21.77
N ALA A 433 -11.77 -15.98 21.37
CA ALA A 433 -11.90 -14.88 22.29
C ALA A 433 -13.15 -15.12 23.18
N ALA A 434 -12.94 -15.26 24.49
CA ALA A 434 -14.07 -15.29 25.41
C ALA A 434 -14.91 -14.03 25.17
N SER A 435 -16.22 -14.20 25.01
CA SER A 435 -17.16 -13.08 24.90
C SER A 435 -17.00 -12.18 26.14
N LEU A 436 -16.44 -11.00 25.92
CA LEU A 436 -16.35 -9.93 26.91
C LEU A 436 -17.71 -9.28 27.15
#